data_da70c865eb06ad0fea826e8c7c441e28
#
_entry.id   da70c865eb06ad0fea826e8c7c441e28
#
_cell.length_a   1.000
_cell.length_b   1.000
_cell.length_c   1.000
_cell.angle_alpha   90.00
_cell.angle_beta   90.00
_cell.angle_gamma   90.00
#
_symmetry.space_group_name_H-M   'P 1'
#
loop_
_entity.id
_entity.type
_entity.pdbx_description
1 polymer ?
#
loop_
_entity_poly.entity_id
_entity_poly.type
_entity_poly.pdbx_seq_one_letter_code
_entity_poly.pdbx_strand_id
1 'polypeptide(L)'
;MNISPSLRRFNERYYLSGRYISDDKLHDLLIEVEKINRGQNITFHEFVCACFFLEASRNKSDLTILESGLFFRLDASNVLEKNIASIVMPIGIDHKDFLKKGTIDEIVYEKCSHLLEKSKIFVSEQKNDVLEKIKNNISNNSSEKFIFGENYDYKKNTNGFVYKDKLGKINLPLPNLLGDFQISNVSTAIA
;
A
#
# COMPACT_ATOMS: atom_id res chain seq x y z
N MET A 1 -9.25 -0.05 6.99
CA MET A 1 -8.43 0.36 5.83
C MET A 1 -8.12 1.83 5.97
N ASN A 2 -6.87 2.22 5.76
CA ASN A 2 -6.44 3.61 5.62
C ASN A 2 -5.90 3.80 4.20
N ILE A 3 -6.40 4.82 3.49
CA ILE A 3 -6.02 5.14 2.11
C ILE A 3 -5.86 6.65 1.91
N SER A 4 -5.09 7.05 0.90
CA SER A 4 -4.88 8.45 0.52
C SER A 4 -4.57 8.62 -0.97
N PRO A 5 -4.94 9.78 -1.56
CA PRO A 5 -5.82 10.81 -1.01
C PRO A 5 -7.29 10.38 -0.95
N SER A 6 -8.11 11.12 -0.23
CA SER A 6 -9.57 10.99 -0.32
C SER A 6 -10.09 11.65 -1.60
N LEU A 7 -11.15 11.11 -2.19
CA LEU A 7 -11.73 11.62 -3.44
C LEU A 7 -12.72 12.77 -3.23
N ARG A 8 -13.59 12.67 -2.23
CA ARG A 8 -14.64 13.67 -1.93
C ARG A 8 -14.60 14.15 -0.50
N ARG A 9 -14.43 13.25 0.47
CA ARG A 9 -14.50 13.55 1.89
C ARG A 9 -13.31 12.94 2.62
N PHE A 10 -12.80 13.65 3.59
CA PHE A 10 -11.67 13.19 4.41
C PHE A 10 -11.94 11.85 5.12
N ASN A 11 -13.20 11.59 5.48
CA ASN A 11 -13.65 10.34 6.10
C ASN A 11 -13.34 9.08 5.29
N GLU A 12 -13.21 9.19 3.97
CA GLU A 12 -12.86 8.08 3.08
C GLU A 12 -11.51 7.46 3.41
N ARG A 13 -10.64 8.19 4.10
CA ARG A 13 -9.37 7.67 4.61
C ARG A 13 -9.55 6.56 5.63
N TYR A 14 -10.69 6.54 6.35
CA TYR A 14 -10.95 5.59 7.43
C TYR A 14 -12.16 4.72 7.12
N TYR A 15 -11.88 3.56 6.50
CA TYR A 15 -12.91 2.53 6.29
C TYR A 15 -12.73 1.45 7.34
N LEU A 16 -13.65 1.38 8.28
CA LEU A 16 -13.58 0.54 9.48
C LEU A 16 -14.90 -0.23 9.64
N SER A 17 -14.82 -1.52 9.93
CA SER A 17 -15.99 -2.36 10.16
C SER A 17 -17.08 -2.25 9.09
N GLY A 18 -16.66 -2.21 7.80
CA GLY A 18 -17.59 -2.20 6.66
C GLY A 18 -18.17 -0.83 6.29
N ARG A 19 -17.71 0.28 6.91
CA ARG A 19 -18.20 1.64 6.63
C ARG A 19 -17.13 2.70 6.80
N TYR A 20 -17.34 3.85 6.18
CA TYR A 20 -16.54 5.05 6.45
C TYR A 20 -16.85 5.61 7.83
N ILE A 21 -15.85 6.19 8.49
CA ILE A 21 -16.03 6.87 9.77
C ILE A 21 -17.02 8.04 9.62
N SER A 22 -17.92 8.24 10.60
CA SER A 22 -18.82 9.40 10.62
C SER A 22 -18.08 10.68 10.99
N ASP A 23 -18.68 11.85 10.68
CA ASP A 23 -18.09 13.15 11.01
C ASP A 23 -17.90 13.31 12.52
N ASP A 24 -18.92 12.96 13.31
CA ASP A 24 -18.87 13.05 14.78
C ASP A 24 -17.76 12.17 15.35
N LYS A 25 -17.68 10.92 14.87
CA LYS A 25 -16.64 9.99 15.34
C LYS A 25 -15.24 10.43 14.92
N LEU A 26 -15.10 10.99 13.71
CA LEU A 26 -13.82 11.55 13.27
C LEU A 26 -13.42 12.76 14.10
N HIS A 27 -14.37 13.66 14.38
CA HIS A 27 -14.14 14.82 15.23
C HIS A 27 -13.67 14.41 16.63
N ASP A 28 -14.37 13.47 17.27
CA ASP A 28 -13.99 12.99 18.61
C ASP A 28 -12.59 12.36 18.61
N LEU A 29 -12.27 11.59 17.57
CA LEU A 29 -10.97 10.94 17.39
C LEU A 29 -9.84 11.96 17.21
N LEU A 30 -10.06 13.01 16.42
CA LEU A 30 -9.09 14.10 16.26
C LEU A 30 -8.82 14.82 17.58
N ILE A 31 -9.85 15.14 18.35
CA ILE A 31 -9.71 15.77 19.69
C ILE A 31 -8.95 14.85 20.64
N GLU A 32 -9.26 13.56 20.63
CA GLU A 32 -8.59 12.59 21.50
C GLU A 32 -7.09 12.49 21.20
N VAL A 33 -6.73 12.35 19.92
CA VAL A 33 -5.32 12.25 19.49
C VAL A 33 -4.58 13.55 19.81
N GLU A 34 -5.21 14.73 19.62
CA GLU A 34 -4.60 16.00 19.96
C GLU A 34 -4.30 16.11 21.46
N LYS A 35 -5.24 15.67 22.31
CA LYS A 35 -5.00 15.60 23.76
C LYS A 35 -3.83 14.70 24.14
N ILE A 36 -3.67 13.57 23.45
CA ILE A 36 -2.55 12.64 23.65
C ILE A 36 -1.24 13.26 23.15
N ASN A 37 -1.28 13.93 22.02
CA ASN A 37 -0.14 14.60 21.40
C ASN A 37 0.40 15.76 22.25
N ARG A 38 -0.43 16.41 23.07
CA ARG A 38 -0.04 17.50 23.98
C ARG A 38 0.67 18.67 23.29
N GLY A 39 0.25 19.01 22.07
CA GLY A 39 0.85 20.09 21.29
C GLY A 39 2.28 19.80 20.77
N GLN A 40 2.72 18.55 20.74
CA GLN A 40 4.00 18.21 20.12
C GLN A 40 3.93 18.45 18.62
N ASN A 41 5.06 18.90 18.05
CA ASN A 41 5.16 19.11 16.60
C ASN A 41 5.18 17.78 15.87
N ILE A 42 4.10 17.49 15.16
CA ILE A 42 3.98 16.36 14.23
C ILE A 42 3.38 16.85 12.92
N THR A 43 3.66 16.15 11.84
CA THR A 43 3.08 16.46 10.54
C THR A 43 1.60 16.06 10.50
N PHE A 44 0.85 16.66 9.57
CA PHE A 44 -0.54 16.28 9.34
C PHE A 44 -0.68 14.78 9.02
N HIS A 45 0.26 14.22 8.24
CA HIS A 45 0.24 12.79 7.91
C HIS A 45 0.45 11.91 9.14
N GLU A 46 1.42 12.22 9.98
CA GLU A 46 1.64 11.50 11.25
C GLU A 46 0.41 11.56 12.15
N PHE A 47 -0.21 12.75 12.25
CA PHE A 47 -1.42 12.94 13.05
C PHE A 47 -2.57 12.04 12.55
N VAL A 48 -2.85 12.03 11.24
CA VAL A 48 -3.93 11.20 10.69
C VAL A 48 -3.63 9.70 10.76
N CYS A 49 -2.36 9.31 10.64
CA CYS A 49 -1.95 7.92 10.87
C CYS A 49 -2.17 7.51 12.33
N ALA A 50 -1.81 8.37 13.30
CA ALA A 50 -2.06 8.11 14.72
C ALA A 50 -3.56 7.93 15.01
N CYS A 51 -4.42 8.79 14.43
CA CYS A 51 -5.87 8.64 14.51
C CYS A 51 -6.33 7.27 13.96
N PHE A 52 -5.82 6.87 12.80
CA PHE A 52 -6.17 5.57 12.23
C PHE A 52 -5.74 4.42 13.14
N PHE A 53 -4.50 4.40 13.61
CA PHE A 53 -4.00 3.34 14.48
C PHE A 53 -4.78 3.23 15.79
N LEU A 54 -5.09 4.37 16.42
CA LEU A 54 -5.89 4.41 17.64
C LEU A 54 -7.28 3.81 17.40
N GLU A 55 -7.98 4.22 16.36
CA GLU A 55 -9.32 3.70 16.06
C GLU A 55 -9.28 2.25 15.59
N ALA A 56 -8.30 1.84 14.78
CA ALA A 56 -8.12 0.46 14.35
C ALA A 56 -7.85 -0.48 15.53
N SER A 57 -7.11 -0.03 16.56
CA SER A 57 -6.87 -0.83 17.76
C SER A 57 -8.14 -1.16 18.55
N ARG A 58 -9.19 -0.34 18.39
CA ARG A 58 -10.50 -0.50 19.05
C ARG A 58 -11.49 -1.32 18.23
N ASN A 59 -11.20 -1.50 16.93
CA ASN A 59 -12.09 -2.20 16.01
C ASN A 59 -11.44 -3.51 15.58
N LYS A 60 -12.03 -4.63 15.97
CA LYS A 60 -11.59 -5.95 15.48
C LYS A 60 -11.85 -6.07 13.99
N SER A 61 -10.87 -6.54 13.26
CA SER A 61 -10.96 -6.84 11.83
C SER A 61 -10.10 -8.04 11.49
N ASP A 62 -10.50 -8.82 10.50
CA ASP A 62 -9.71 -9.96 10.01
C ASP A 62 -8.44 -9.49 9.30
N LEU A 63 -8.52 -8.33 8.63
CA LEU A 63 -7.43 -7.73 7.88
C LEU A 63 -7.47 -6.20 7.98
N THR A 64 -6.30 -5.61 8.16
CA THR A 64 -6.10 -4.15 8.08
C THR A 64 -5.24 -3.82 6.88
N ILE A 65 -5.77 -3.02 5.95
CA ILE A 65 -5.03 -2.49 4.79
C ILE A 65 -4.56 -1.09 5.13
N LEU A 66 -3.27 -0.84 4.97
CA LEU A 66 -2.62 0.43 5.28
C LEU A 66 -1.84 0.90 4.05
N GLU A 67 -2.20 2.05 3.52
CA GLU A 67 -1.47 2.70 2.43
C GLU A 67 -0.44 3.65 3.02
N SER A 68 0.82 3.58 2.54
CA SER A 68 1.85 4.55 2.88
C SER A 68 1.61 5.89 2.18
N GLY A 69 2.09 6.99 2.79
CA GLY A 69 1.90 8.35 2.29
C GLY A 69 2.69 8.63 1.01
N LEU A 70 3.94 9.06 1.15
CA LEU A 70 4.81 9.37 0.00
C LEU A 70 5.75 8.22 -0.36
N PHE A 71 6.46 7.75 0.63
CA PHE A 71 7.43 6.66 0.60
C PHE A 71 7.10 5.69 1.73
N PHE A 72 8.00 4.74 2.01
CA PHE A 72 7.72 3.79 3.08
C PHE A 72 8.77 3.83 4.20
N ARG A 73 10.03 4.03 3.88
CA ARG A 73 11.16 3.90 4.83
C ARG A 73 10.99 4.72 6.12
N LEU A 74 10.58 5.97 5.99
CA LEU A 74 10.35 6.90 7.10
C LEU A 74 8.89 7.36 7.19
N ASP A 75 7.98 6.60 6.61
CA ASP A 75 6.56 6.93 6.62
C ASP A 75 5.92 6.62 7.98
N ALA A 76 4.97 7.44 8.39
CA ALA A 76 4.23 7.25 9.64
C ALA A 76 3.46 5.91 9.67
N SER A 77 3.18 5.31 8.51
CA SER A 77 2.59 3.97 8.41
C SER A 77 3.57 2.84 8.73
N ASN A 78 4.88 3.09 8.66
CA ASN A 78 5.93 2.09 8.92
C ASN A 78 6.34 2.02 10.41
N VAL A 79 5.37 2.02 11.30
CA VAL A 79 5.57 1.88 12.75
C VAL A 79 5.26 0.47 13.26
N LEU A 80 4.80 -0.42 12.38
CA LEU A 80 4.44 -1.79 12.74
C LEU A 80 5.69 -2.67 12.79
N GLU A 81 5.76 -3.53 13.79
CA GLU A 81 6.83 -4.53 13.90
C GLU A 81 6.62 -5.75 13.00
N LYS A 82 5.37 -6.00 12.60
CA LYS A 82 4.96 -7.16 11.81
C LYS A 82 3.82 -6.79 10.88
N ASN A 83 3.81 -7.41 9.71
CA ASN A 83 2.66 -7.42 8.81
C ASN A 83 2.48 -8.82 8.18
N ILE A 84 1.34 -9.04 7.56
CA ILE A 84 1.06 -10.27 6.80
C ILE A 84 1.75 -10.20 5.44
N ALA A 85 1.65 -9.02 4.79
CA ALA A 85 2.21 -8.78 3.48
C ALA A 85 2.54 -7.30 3.26
N SER A 86 3.56 -7.05 2.45
CA SER A 86 3.85 -5.76 1.82
C SER A 86 3.57 -5.87 0.33
N ILE A 87 2.89 -4.86 -0.22
CA ILE A 87 2.55 -4.82 -1.64
C ILE A 87 3.24 -3.63 -2.27
N VAL A 88 4.09 -3.88 -3.26
CA VAL A 88 4.81 -2.87 -4.04
C VAL A 88 4.07 -2.68 -5.36
N MET A 89 3.29 -1.60 -5.45
CA MET A 89 2.58 -1.21 -6.66
C MET A 89 3.54 -0.63 -7.71
N PRO A 90 3.11 -0.39 -8.98
CA PRO A 90 3.98 0.16 -10.00
C PRO A 90 4.70 1.44 -9.57
N ILE A 91 6.04 1.46 -9.68
CA ILE A 91 6.86 2.59 -9.29
C ILE A 91 7.22 3.41 -10.52
N GLY A 92 6.97 4.72 -10.46
CA GLY A 92 7.37 5.71 -11.43
C GLY A 92 8.08 6.89 -10.78
N ILE A 93 8.46 7.89 -11.58
CA ILE A 93 9.00 9.15 -11.06
C ILE A 93 7.84 9.94 -10.44
N ASP A 94 7.88 10.05 -9.12
CA ASP A 94 6.93 10.80 -8.33
C ASP A 94 7.60 11.36 -7.08
N HIS A 95 7.00 12.40 -6.48
CA HIS A 95 7.48 13.03 -5.23
C HIS A 95 8.97 13.42 -5.23
N LYS A 96 9.56 13.66 -6.39
CA LYS A 96 10.99 13.95 -6.57
C LYS A 96 11.50 15.13 -5.74
N ASP A 97 10.61 16.09 -5.44
CA ASP A 97 10.95 17.31 -4.69
C ASP A 97 11.27 17.02 -3.21
N PHE A 98 10.94 15.83 -2.71
CA PHE A 98 11.29 15.34 -1.37
C PHE A 98 12.59 14.53 -1.34
N LEU A 99 13.26 14.38 -2.47
CA LEU A 99 14.46 13.57 -2.64
C LEU A 99 15.69 14.43 -2.99
N LYS A 100 16.89 13.94 -2.68
CA LYS A 100 18.12 14.66 -2.97
C LYS A 100 18.41 14.77 -4.47
N LYS A 101 18.19 13.68 -5.21
CA LYS A 101 18.47 13.58 -6.65
C LYS A 101 17.18 13.42 -7.48
N GLY A 102 16.08 13.03 -6.87
CA GLY A 102 14.80 12.79 -7.54
C GLY A 102 14.87 11.65 -8.57
N THR A 103 15.75 10.69 -8.39
CA THR A 103 15.97 9.57 -9.31
C THR A 103 15.07 8.39 -8.98
N ILE A 104 14.83 7.53 -9.97
CA ILE A 104 14.09 6.27 -9.76
C ILE A 104 14.77 5.36 -8.74
N ASP A 105 16.11 5.37 -8.65
CA ASP A 105 16.86 4.60 -7.66
C ASP A 105 16.57 5.06 -6.23
N GLU A 106 16.50 6.38 -6.00
CA GLU A 106 16.11 6.91 -4.69
C GLU A 106 14.66 6.55 -4.37
N ILE A 107 13.74 6.67 -5.32
CA ILE A 107 12.33 6.34 -5.11
C ILE A 107 12.18 4.86 -4.75
N VAL A 108 12.84 3.97 -5.48
CA VAL A 108 12.83 2.53 -5.18
C VAL A 108 13.42 2.26 -3.80
N TYR A 109 14.54 2.88 -3.46
CA TYR A 109 15.15 2.75 -2.14
C TYR A 109 14.18 3.19 -1.03
N GLU A 110 13.58 4.37 -1.13
CA GLU A 110 12.65 4.89 -0.13
C GLU A 110 11.37 4.04 0.01
N LYS A 111 10.93 3.40 -1.07
CA LYS A 111 9.72 2.55 -1.05
C LYS A 111 9.99 1.10 -0.64
N CYS A 112 11.20 0.57 -0.87
CA CYS A 112 11.44 -0.87 -0.77
C CYS A 112 12.49 -1.29 0.27
N SER A 113 13.41 -0.41 0.70
CA SER A 113 14.57 -0.80 1.53
C SER A 113 14.21 -1.22 2.97
N HIS A 114 13.04 -0.83 3.46
CA HIS A 114 12.60 -1.08 4.84
C HIS A 114 11.28 -1.86 4.91
N LEU A 115 10.97 -2.66 3.88
CA LEU A 115 9.84 -3.57 3.95
C LEU A 115 10.05 -4.58 5.08
N LEU A 116 8.99 -4.85 5.84
CA LEU A 116 9.05 -5.72 7.00
C LEU A 116 9.48 -7.13 6.61
N GLU A 117 10.28 -7.75 7.46
CA GLU A 117 10.81 -9.09 7.27
C GLU A 117 9.85 -10.18 7.76
N LYS A 118 10.12 -11.43 7.38
CA LYS A 118 9.36 -12.63 7.80
C LYS A 118 7.88 -12.52 7.47
N SER A 119 7.58 -11.88 6.37
CA SER A 119 6.23 -11.69 5.83
C SER A 119 6.16 -12.17 4.38
N LYS A 120 5.27 -11.60 3.59
CA LYS A 120 5.22 -11.79 2.14
C LYS A 120 5.42 -10.45 1.44
N ILE A 121 6.17 -10.44 0.34
CA ILE A 121 6.34 -9.26 -0.50
C ILE A 121 5.75 -9.56 -1.87
N PHE A 122 4.70 -8.82 -2.24
CA PHE A 122 4.11 -8.88 -3.57
C PHE A 122 4.61 -7.69 -4.39
N VAL A 123 5.19 -7.95 -5.55
CA VAL A 123 5.66 -6.93 -6.49
C VAL A 123 4.79 -7.00 -7.72
N SER A 124 4.00 -5.96 -7.96
CA SER A 124 3.13 -5.82 -9.11
C SER A 124 3.95 -5.62 -10.40
N GLU A 125 3.28 -5.61 -11.56
CA GLU A 125 3.90 -5.33 -12.85
C GLU A 125 4.73 -4.04 -12.81
N GLN A 126 5.98 -4.12 -13.29
CA GLN A 126 6.94 -3.02 -13.29
C GLN A 126 7.61 -2.90 -14.67
N LYS A 127 8.19 -1.74 -14.96
CA LYS A 127 9.18 -1.65 -16.03
C LYS A 127 10.42 -2.48 -15.66
N ASN A 128 11.06 -3.12 -16.65
CA ASN A 128 12.16 -4.05 -16.39
C ASN A 128 13.31 -3.44 -15.58
N ASP A 129 13.72 -2.21 -15.88
CA ASP A 129 14.77 -1.49 -15.17
C ASP A 129 14.40 -1.18 -13.72
N VAL A 130 13.12 -0.88 -13.45
CA VAL A 130 12.59 -0.66 -12.11
C VAL A 130 12.50 -1.97 -11.34
N LEU A 131 12.04 -3.05 -11.99
CA LEU A 131 11.97 -4.37 -11.38
C LEU A 131 13.32 -4.85 -10.85
N GLU A 132 14.38 -4.71 -11.64
CA GLU A 132 15.74 -5.09 -11.22
C GLU A 132 16.21 -4.28 -10.00
N LYS A 133 15.91 -2.98 -9.96
CA LYS A 133 16.22 -2.14 -8.80
C LYS A 133 15.43 -2.57 -7.55
N ILE A 134 14.15 -2.91 -7.69
CA ILE A 134 13.32 -3.44 -6.60
C ILE A 134 13.92 -4.75 -6.10
N LYS A 135 14.22 -5.71 -6.97
CA LYS A 135 14.82 -7.01 -6.61
C LYS A 135 16.10 -6.83 -5.82
N ASN A 136 16.99 -5.92 -6.27
CA ASN A 136 18.22 -5.63 -5.56
C ASN A 136 17.97 -5.08 -4.15
N ASN A 137 16.99 -4.18 -3.99
CA ASN A 137 16.66 -3.61 -2.68
C ASN A 137 16.07 -4.63 -1.70
N ILE A 138 15.28 -5.60 -2.19
CA ILE A 138 14.66 -6.62 -1.36
C ILE A 138 15.43 -7.95 -1.33
N SER A 139 16.61 -8.03 -1.95
CA SER A 139 17.38 -9.27 -2.07
C SER A 139 17.69 -9.93 -0.73
N ASN A 140 18.10 -9.13 0.25
CA ASN A 140 18.47 -9.59 1.60
C ASN A 140 17.27 -9.68 2.57
N ASN A 141 16.07 -9.25 2.16
CA ASN A 141 14.88 -9.37 2.99
C ASN A 141 14.45 -10.84 3.09
N SER A 142 14.21 -11.33 4.30
CA SER A 142 13.91 -12.72 4.59
C SER A 142 12.49 -13.16 4.22
N SER A 143 11.66 -12.25 3.73
CA SER A 143 10.27 -12.52 3.33
C SER A 143 10.19 -13.35 2.05
N GLU A 144 9.12 -14.14 1.91
CA GLU A 144 8.76 -14.80 0.66
C GLU A 144 8.34 -13.74 -0.38
N LYS A 145 8.85 -13.87 -1.61
CA LYS A 145 8.65 -12.87 -2.66
C LYS A 145 7.77 -13.42 -3.77
N PHE A 146 6.75 -12.68 -4.14
CA PHE A 146 5.82 -12.94 -5.23
C PHE A 146 5.92 -11.84 -6.27
N ILE A 147 6.62 -12.10 -7.36
CA ILE A 147 6.96 -11.11 -8.39
C ILE A 147 6.14 -11.37 -9.63
N PHE A 148 5.49 -10.34 -10.15
CA PHE A 148 4.79 -10.38 -11.43
C PHE A 148 5.74 -10.81 -12.55
N GLY A 149 5.26 -11.68 -13.43
CA GLY A 149 6.06 -12.28 -14.52
C GLY A 149 6.91 -13.48 -14.09
N GLU A 150 7.11 -13.72 -12.78
CA GLU A 150 7.86 -14.85 -12.24
C GLU A 150 6.94 -15.84 -11.49
N ASN A 151 6.17 -15.35 -10.54
CA ASN A 151 5.34 -16.16 -9.65
C ASN A 151 3.86 -16.12 -10.04
N TYR A 152 3.42 -15.03 -10.63
CA TYR A 152 2.08 -14.85 -11.16
C TYR A 152 2.10 -13.93 -12.39
N ASP A 153 1.07 -14.06 -13.23
CA ASP A 153 0.96 -13.31 -14.48
C ASP A 153 -0.50 -13.22 -14.92
N TYR A 154 -0.80 -12.36 -15.88
CA TYR A 154 -2.09 -12.31 -16.53
C TYR A 154 -1.97 -12.17 -18.04
N LYS A 155 -3.00 -12.60 -18.75
CA LYS A 155 -3.16 -12.36 -20.19
C LYS A 155 -4.54 -11.83 -20.48
N LYS A 156 -4.62 -10.59 -20.97
CA LYS A 156 -5.87 -9.96 -21.41
C LYS A 156 -6.46 -10.72 -22.60
N ASN A 157 -7.77 -10.87 -22.65
CA ASN A 157 -8.53 -11.40 -23.77
C ASN A 157 -9.73 -10.48 -24.08
N THR A 158 -10.56 -10.86 -25.02
CA THR A 158 -11.67 -10.04 -25.52
C THR A 158 -12.70 -9.70 -24.44
N ASN A 159 -12.95 -10.62 -23.49
CA ASN A 159 -14.05 -10.51 -22.51
C ASN A 159 -13.55 -10.39 -21.07
N GLY A 160 -12.23 -10.30 -20.85
CA GLY A 160 -11.65 -10.26 -19.53
C GLY A 160 -10.16 -10.51 -19.55
N PHE A 161 -9.69 -11.34 -18.63
CA PHE A 161 -8.29 -11.77 -18.60
C PHE A 161 -8.15 -13.15 -17.96
N VAL A 162 -7.05 -13.82 -18.25
CA VAL A 162 -6.65 -15.07 -17.61
C VAL A 162 -5.55 -14.77 -16.61
N TYR A 163 -5.83 -14.94 -15.33
CA TYR A 163 -4.81 -14.93 -14.27
C TYR A 163 -4.15 -16.31 -14.18
N LYS A 164 -2.86 -16.35 -13.89
CA LYS A 164 -2.07 -17.58 -13.72
C LYS A 164 -1.08 -17.43 -12.58
N ASP A 165 -0.97 -18.48 -11.75
CA ASP A 165 0.07 -18.66 -10.73
C ASP A 165 0.44 -20.15 -10.60
N LYS A 166 1.13 -20.51 -9.50
CA LYS A 166 1.50 -21.90 -9.19
C LYS A 166 0.30 -22.83 -8.91
N LEU A 167 -0.85 -22.29 -8.57
CA LEU A 167 -2.08 -23.05 -8.28
C LEU A 167 -2.85 -23.38 -9.57
N GLY A 168 -2.60 -22.64 -10.66
CA GLY A 168 -3.24 -22.87 -11.94
C GLY A 168 -3.62 -21.60 -12.69
N LYS A 169 -4.74 -21.69 -13.42
CA LYS A 169 -5.28 -20.59 -14.22
C LYS A 169 -6.75 -20.36 -13.90
N ILE A 170 -7.14 -19.09 -13.87
CA ILE A 170 -8.53 -18.69 -13.71
C ILE A 170 -8.91 -17.62 -14.73
N ASN A 171 -10.09 -17.78 -15.36
CA ASN A 171 -10.67 -16.78 -16.25
C ASN A 171 -11.49 -15.79 -15.43
N LEU A 172 -11.22 -14.52 -15.60
CA LEU A 172 -11.83 -13.43 -14.84
C LEU A 172 -12.41 -12.37 -15.79
N PRO A 173 -13.55 -11.74 -15.44
CA PRO A 173 -14.06 -10.60 -16.17
C PRO A 173 -13.15 -9.38 -16.02
N LEU A 174 -13.33 -8.37 -16.87
CA LEU A 174 -12.66 -7.08 -16.68
C LEU A 174 -13.08 -6.45 -15.33
N PRO A 175 -12.16 -5.78 -14.64
CA PRO A 175 -12.50 -5.01 -13.44
C PRO A 175 -13.53 -3.92 -13.77
N ASN A 176 -14.43 -3.61 -12.82
CA ASN A 176 -15.38 -2.51 -12.97
C ASN A 176 -14.72 -1.12 -12.90
N LEU A 177 -13.48 -1.04 -12.44
CA LEU A 177 -12.70 0.19 -12.42
C LEU A 177 -12.10 0.45 -13.80
N LEU A 178 -12.14 1.71 -14.24
CA LEU A 178 -11.64 2.11 -15.55
C LEU A 178 -10.11 2.13 -15.61
N GLY A 179 -9.56 1.70 -16.72
CA GLY A 179 -8.13 1.73 -17.04
C GLY A 179 -7.51 0.34 -17.18
N ASP A 180 -6.68 0.14 -18.20
CA ASP A 180 -6.05 -1.15 -18.50
C ASP A 180 -5.13 -1.62 -17.36
N PHE A 181 -4.53 -0.69 -16.61
CA PHE A 181 -3.69 -0.97 -15.44
C PHE A 181 -4.46 -1.66 -14.28
N GLN A 182 -5.79 -1.59 -14.29
CA GLN A 182 -6.61 -2.25 -13.26
C GLN A 182 -6.54 -3.77 -13.34
N ILE A 183 -6.22 -4.34 -14.51
CA ILE A 183 -6.00 -5.78 -14.62
C ILE A 183 -4.74 -6.19 -13.85
N SER A 184 -3.67 -5.40 -13.96
CA SER A 184 -2.45 -5.60 -13.18
C SER A 184 -2.70 -5.47 -11.68
N ASN A 185 -3.44 -4.42 -11.26
CA ASN A 185 -3.80 -4.21 -9.86
C ASN A 185 -4.60 -5.39 -9.28
N VAL A 186 -5.63 -5.85 -10.00
CA VAL A 186 -6.44 -7.01 -9.58
C VAL A 186 -5.59 -8.28 -9.55
N SER A 187 -4.70 -8.49 -10.54
CA SER A 187 -3.81 -9.65 -10.56
C SER A 187 -2.88 -9.68 -9.35
N THR A 188 -2.36 -8.52 -8.92
CA THR A 188 -1.55 -8.40 -7.71
C THR A 188 -2.37 -8.66 -6.44
N ALA A 189 -3.66 -8.28 -6.43
CA ALA A 189 -4.54 -8.54 -5.29
C ALA A 189 -4.99 -10.02 -5.17
N ILE A 190 -4.91 -10.79 -6.26
CA ILE A 190 -5.24 -12.22 -6.29
C ILE A 190 -4.02 -13.07 -5.86
N ALA A 191 -2.81 -12.62 -6.19
CA ALA A 191 -1.56 -13.35 -5.93
C ALA A 191 -1.32 -13.59 -4.43
#